data_f8be74995232302e05af84b0c27f1ccc
#
_entry.id   f8be74995232302e05af84b0c27f1ccc
#
_cell.length_a   1.000
_cell.length_b   1.000
_cell.length_c   1.000
_cell.angle_alpha   90.00
_cell.angle_beta   90.00
_cell.angle_gamma   90.00
#
_symmetry.space_group_name_H-M   'P 1'
#
loop_
_entity.id
_entity.type
_entity.pdbx_description
1 polymer ?
#
loop_
_entity_poly.entity_id
_entity_poly.type
_entity_poly.pdbx_seq_one_letter_code
_entity_poly.pdbx_strand_id
1 'polypeptide(L)'
;AYPLKELLWRSETAICLYGANYILKRKNVASLVAGLQWLNPMSMKVERASQGITGFIQQVKATETRYEPEDLIYYALFNPMDDLGPGISPARVALEAAGLAQNANVWASSFFRNSEFPAIVLLSDTMMTEDQRTELKGQFNRLAQGVKRAFNTLILHSGVKLQVVGQPVKDMAMPELMDQVRGQICSACGVPETMLSDAASYATAKEHKQSIVLDTVLPQCQWHADRWNEQWLGPMNLELRFRP
;
A
#
# COMPACT_ATOMS: atom_id res chain seq x y z
N ALA A 1 -10.90 27.12 7.03
CA ALA A 1 -11.59 25.91 7.48
C ALA A 1 -11.95 25.06 6.28
N TYR A 2 -11.82 23.76 6.39
CA TYR A 2 -12.20 22.82 5.33
C TYR A 2 -13.72 22.58 5.39
N PRO A 3 -14.40 22.37 4.24
CA PRO A 3 -15.75 21.83 4.23
C PRO A 3 -15.80 20.49 4.97
N LEU A 4 -16.92 20.17 5.62
CA LEU A 4 -17.06 18.93 6.40
C LEU A 4 -16.73 17.67 5.59
N LYS A 5 -17.20 17.60 4.34
CA LYS A 5 -16.92 16.48 3.44
C LYS A 5 -15.43 16.28 3.18
N GLU A 6 -14.69 17.37 2.97
CA GLU A 6 -13.24 17.31 2.74
C GLU A 6 -12.50 16.91 4.02
N LEU A 7 -12.95 17.40 5.17
CA LEU A 7 -12.36 17.06 6.46
C LEU A 7 -12.54 15.57 6.77
N LEU A 8 -13.73 15.01 6.54
CA LEU A 8 -14.01 13.58 6.70
C LEU A 8 -13.14 12.73 5.75
N TRP A 9 -13.05 13.12 4.49
CA TRP A 9 -12.20 12.43 3.52
C TRP A 9 -10.72 12.42 3.94
N ARG A 10 -10.20 13.55 4.41
CA ARG A 10 -8.82 13.65 4.94
C ARG A 10 -8.63 12.80 6.18
N SER A 11 -9.62 12.77 7.06
CA SER A 11 -9.60 11.96 8.28
C SER A 11 -9.53 10.47 7.96
N GLU A 12 -10.38 10.00 7.06
CA GLU A 12 -10.36 8.61 6.61
C GLU A 12 -9.04 8.25 5.93
N THR A 13 -8.55 9.12 5.05
CA THR A 13 -7.24 8.94 4.41
C THR A 13 -6.11 8.86 5.44
N ALA A 14 -6.16 9.69 6.50
CA ALA A 14 -5.17 9.67 7.57
C ALA A 14 -5.18 8.35 8.35
N ILE A 15 -6.37 7.84 8.67
CA ILE A 15 -6.54 6.55 9.36
C ILE A 15 -6.04 5.40 8.48
N CYS A 16 -6.42 5.37 7.20
CA CYS A 16 -6.00 4.31 6.28
C CYS A 16 -4.49 4.29 6.03
N LEU A 17 -3.83 5.46 5.96
CA LEU A 17 -2.41 5.54 5.63
C LEU A 17 -1.50 5.54 6.87
N TYR A 18 -1.92 6.21 7.95
CA TYR A 18 -1.05 6.49 9.11
C TYR A 18 -1.56 5.87 10.42
N GLY A 19 -2.78 5.34 10.42
CA GLY A 19 -3.37 4.73 11.62
C GLY A 19 -3.80 5.73 12.70
N ALA A 20 -3.68 7.04 12.45
CA ALA A 20 -4.07 8.09 13.39
C ALA A 20 -4.55 9.34 12.64
N ASN A 21 -5.42 10.10 13.30
CA ASN A 21 -5.96 11.35 12.76
C ASN A 21 -5.84 12.48 13.78
N TYR A 22 -5.50 13.67 13.30
CA TYR A 22 -5.27 14.86 14.11
C TYR A 22 -6.02 16.05 13.51
N ILE A 23 -6.99 16.61 14.24
CA ILE A 23 -7.77 17.78 13.83
C ILE A 23 -7.65 18.85 14.89
N LEU A 24 -7.09 19.99 14.53
CA LEU A 24 -6.96 21.16 15.42
C LEU A 24 -8.28 21.91 15.50
N LYS A 25 -8.74 22.14 16.72
CA LYS A 25 -9.86 23.03 17.06
C LYS A 25 -9.36 24.48 17.08
N ARG A 26 -9.57 25.21 16.00
CA ARG A 26 -9.21 26.64 15.95
C ARG A 26 -10.19 27.45 16.80
N LYS A 27 -9.70 28.00 17.90
CA LYS A 27 -10.47 28.85 18.80
C LYS A 27 -10.40 30.31 18.34
N ASN A 28 -11.49 31.07 18.54
CA ASN A 28 -11.54 32.52 18.36
C ASN A 28 -11.07 33.22 19.64
N VAL A 29 -11.10 34.57 19.65
CA VAL A 29 -10.71 35.38 20.78
C VAL A 29 -11.55 35.09 22.06
N ALA A 30 -12.78 34.58 21.88
CA ALA A 30 -13.66 34.17 22.98
C ALA A 30 -13.47 32.70 23.38
N SER A 31 -12.39 32.05 22.98
CA SER A 31 -12.08 30.63 23.22
C SER A 31 -13.11 29.64 22.65
N LEU A 32 -14.02 30.09 21.78
CA LEU A 32 -14.98 29.25 21.09
C LEU A 32 -14.35 28.66 19.81
N VAL A 33 -14.67 27.41 19.51
CA VAL A 33 -14.18 26.74 18.30
C VAL A 33 -14.82 27.40 17.06
N ALA A 34 -14.02 28.17 16.34
CA ALA A 34 -14.43 28.87 15.13
C ALA A 34 -14.22 28.05 13.85
N GLY A 35 -13.48 26.96 13.93
CA GLY A 35 -13.23 26.08 12.79
C GLY A 35 -12.34 24.90 13.12
N LEU A 36 -12.29 23.96 12.21
CA LEU A 36 -11.47 22.77 12.31
C LEU A 36 -10.39 22.79 11.22
N GLN A 37 -9.20 22.34 11.57
CA GLN A 37 -8.07 22.22 10.66
C GLN A 37 -7.44 20.84 10.80
N TRP A 38 -7.40 20.08 9.71
CA TRP A 38 -6.68 18.83 9.65
C TRP A 38 -5.16 19.06 9.69
N LEU A 39 -4.45 18.30 10.49
CA LEU A 39 -2.99 18.30 10.60
C LEU A 39 -2.44 17.01 10.00
N ASN A 40 -1.30 17.12 9.30
CA ASN A 40 -0.67 15.96 8.67
C ASN A 40 -0.09 15.03 9.75
N PRO A 41 -0.53 13.76 9.84
CA PRO A 41 -0.04 12.82 10.85
C PRO A 41 1.48 12.61 10.81
N MET A 42 2.13 12.69 9.64
CA MET A 42 3.58 12.57 9.53
C MET A 42 4.36 13.69 10.23
N SER A 43 3.73 14.84 10.43
CA SER A 43 4.34 15.97 11.13
C SER A 43 4.05 15.96 12.62
N MET A 44 3.25 15.01 13.12
CA MET A 44 2.78 14.96 14.50
C MET A 44 3.58 13.95 15.31
N LYS A 45 3.92 14.34 16.54
CA LYS A 45 4.47 13.46 17.57
C LYS A 45 3.56 13.51 18.80
N VAL A 46 3.32 12.37 19.40
CA VAL A 46 2.54 12.26 20.64
C VAL A 46 3.49 12.37 21.83
N GLU A 47 3.26 13.36 22.71
CA GLU A 47 3.94 13.45 24.00
C GLU A 47 3.22 12.57 25.03
N ARG A 48 3.99 11.80 25.77
CA ARG A 48 3.48 10.76 26.67
C ARG A 48 4.11 10.88 28.04
N ALA A 49 3.30 10.60 29.06
CA ALA A 49 3.77 10.33 30.42
C ALA A 49 3.20 8.99 30.89
N SER A 50 3.63 8.53 32.06
CA SER A 50 3.15 7.28 32.67
C SER A 50 1.61 7.21 32.83
N GLN A 51 0.93 8.34 32.80
CA GLN A 51 -0.52 8.44 32.98
C GLN A 51 -1.31 8.64 31.66
N GLY A 52 -0.63 8.70 30.50
CA GLY A 52 -1.31 8.89 29.22
C GLY A 52 -0.66 9.94 28.32
N ILE A 53 -1.44 10.45 27.39
CA ILE A 53 -1.02 11.50 26.44
C ILE A 53 -1.04 12.85 27.16
N THR A 54 0.10 13.54 27.15
CA THR A 54 0.27 14.87 27.80
C THR A 54 0.24 16.02 26.80
N GLY A 55 0.39 15.75 25.52
CA GLY A 55 0.38 16.77 24.49
C GLY A 55 0.71 16.21 23.10
N PHE A 56 0.76 17.11 22.15
CA PHE A 56 1.12 16.81 20.77
C PHE A 56 2.08 17.86 20.25
N ILE A 57 3.11 17.43 19.54
CA ILE A 57 4.07 18.32 18.88
C ILE A 57 3.90 18.18 17.38
N GLN A 58 3.65 19.31 16.73
CA GLN A 58 3.72 19.39 15.26
C GLN A 58 5.08 19.94 14.84
N GLN A 59 5.79 19.20 14.02
CA GLN A 59 7.06 19.61 13.43
C GLN A 59 6.89 19.92 11.95
N VAL A 60 6.98 21.21 11.59
CA VAL A 60 6.91 21.66 10.20
C VAL A 60 8.21 22.40 9.87
N LYS A 61 9.03 21.80 9.03
CA LYS A 61 10.39 22.27 8.74
C LYS A 61 11.21 22.40 10.05
N ALA A 62 11.63 23.61 10.41
CA ALA A 62 12.40 23.92 11.62
C ALA A 62 11.51 24.44 12.79
N THR A 63 10.20 24.53 12.60
CA THR A 63 9.28 25.08 13.60
C THR A 63 8.57 23.93 14.29
N GLU A 64 8.62 23.93 15.63
CA GLU A 64 7.84 23.03 16.48
C GLU A 64 6.72 23.82 17.13
N THR A 65 5.52 23.27 17.08
CA THR A 65 4.33 23.84 17.73
C THR A 65 3.75 22.76 18.61
N ARG A 66 3.59 23.09 19.91
CA ARG A 66 2.98 22.21 20.88
C ARG A 66 1.49 22.52 21.03
N TYR A 67 0.69 21.47 21.10
CA TYR A 67 -0.76 21.54 21.35
C TYR A 67 -1.11 20.73 22.59
N GLU A 68 -2.07 21.22 23.35
CA GLU A 68 -2.65 20.47 24.45
C GLU A 68 -3.68 19.43 23.93
N PRO A 69 -3.93 18.34 24.66
CA PRO A 69 -4.90 17.32 24.24
C PRO A 69 -6.28 17.88 23.94
N GLU A 70 -6.70 18.92 24.70
CA GLU A 70 -8.00 19.57 24.51
C GLU A 70 -8.12 20.38 23.21
N ASP A 71 -7.01 20.77 22.62
CA ASP A 71 -6.99 21.56 21.37
C ASP A 71 -7.18 20.71 20.13
N LEU A 72 -7.04 19.39 20.25
CA LEU A 72 -7.14 18.46 19.14
C LEU A 72 -8.36 17.54 19.28
N ILE A 73 -8.86 17.09 18.15
CA ILE A 73 -9.62 15.85 18.04
C ILE A 73 -8.61 14.82 17.57
N TYR A 74 -8.21 13.92 18.46
CA TYR A 74 -7.25 12.87 18.22
C TYR A 74 -7.89 11.50 18.40
N TYR A 75 -7.66 10.63 17.45
CA TYR A 75 -7.99 9.22 17.56
C TYR A 75 -7.09 8.39 16.66
N ALA A 76 -6.85 7.15 17.08
CA ALA A 76 -5.96 6.23 16.39
C ALA A 76 -6.56 4.83 16.37
N LEU A 77 -6.15 4.04 15.39
CA LEU A 77 -6.43 2.62 15.36
C LEU A 77 -5.68 1.89 16.49
N PHE A 78 -6.10 0.68 16.78
CA PHE A 78 -5.43 -0.14 17.78
C PHE A 78 -4.00 -0.48 17.36
N ASN A 79 -3.07 -0.35 18.31
CA ASN A 79 -1.69 -0.77 18.16
C ASN A 79 -1.31 -1.69 19.32
N PRO A 80 -1.21 -3.01 19.11
CA PRO A 80 -0.87 -3.96 20.17
C PRO A 80 0.54 -3.78 20.75
N MET A 81 1.40 -3.00 20.07
CA MET A 81 2.79 -2.76 20.49
C MET A 81 2.95 -1.44 21.25
N ASP A 82 1.95 -0.56 21.22
CA ASP A 82 2.06 0.79 21.77
C ASP A 82 0.66 1.39 22.07
N ASP A 83 0.26 1.38 23.31
CA ASP A 83 -1.08 1.82 23.76
C ASP A 83 -1.34 3.32 23.54
N LEU A 84 -0.30 4.14 23.46
CA LEU A 84 -0.41 5.60 23.40
C LEU A 84 0.09 6.18 22.06
N GLY A 85 0.60 5.36 21.19
CA GLY A 85 1.14 5.78 19.89
C GLY A 85 0.08 5.80 18.78
N PRO A 86 0.51 6.18 17.59
CA PRO A 86 -0.32 6.04 16.40
C PRO A 86 -0.64 4.56 16.17
N GLY A 87 -1.83 4.29 15.65
CA GLY A 87 -2.30 2.95 15.37
C GLY A 87 -1.57 2.27 14.22
N ILE A 88 -1.80 0.97 14.07
CA ILE A 88 -1.35 0.25 12.88
C ILE A 88 -2.34 0.49 11.75
N SER A 89 -1.89 1.15 10.69
CA SER A 89 -2.75 1.46 9.54
C SER A 89 -2.96 0.25 8.63
N PRO A 90 -4.12 0.16 7.94
CA PRO A 90 -4.34 -0.82 6.87
C PRO A 90 -3.23 -0.81 5.81
N ALA A 91 -2.77 0.38 5.41
CA ALA A 91 -1.67 0.52 4.46
C ALA A 91 -0.36 -0.12 4.97
N ARG A 92 -0.06 -0.01 6.27
CA ARG A 92 1.12 -0.66 6.86
C ARG A 92 1.00 -2.18 6.83
N VAL A 93 -0.18 -2.71 7.11
CA VAL A 93 -0.44 -4.17 7.04
C VAL A 93 -0.29 -4.67 5.60
N ALA A 94 -0.76 -3.90 4.62
CA ALA A 94 -0.67 -4.24 3.20
C ALA A 94 0.74 -4.05 2.61
N LEU A 95 1.67 -3.39 3.33
CA LEU A 95 2.97 -2.98 2.78
C LEU A 95 3.84 -4.17 2.35
N GLU A 96 3.83 -5.27 3.10
CA GLU A 96 4.59 -6.47 2.75
C GLU A 96 4.06 -7.11 1.47
N ALA A 97 2.74 -7.23 1.33
CA ALA A 97 2.10 -7.73 0.12
C ALA A 97 2.37 -6.82 -1.08
N ALA A 98 2.30 -5.50 -0.90
CA ALA A 98 2.63 -4.52 -1.94
C ALA A 98 4.10 -4.60 -2.36
N GLY A 99 5.02 -4.81 -1.41
CA GLY A 99 6.44 -5.02 -1.66
C GLY A 99 6.71 -6.29 -2.48
N LEU A 100 6.01 -7.38 -2.17
CA LEU A 100 6.09 -8.61 -2.93
C LEU A 100 5.63 -8.42 -4.38
N ALA A 101 4.49 -7.74 -4.60
CA ALA A 101 3.99 -7.40 -5.93
C ALA A 101 4.98 -6.53 -6.70
N GLN A 102 5.57 -5.53 -6.05
CA GLN A 102 6.59 -4.67 -6.67
C GLN A 102 7.82 -5.47 -7.10
N ASN A 103 8.34 -6.33 -6.24
CA ASN A 103 9.50 -7.17 -6.54
C ASN A 103 9.21 -8.13 -7.70
N ALA A 104 8.02 -8.74 -7.72
CA ALA A 104 7.58 -9.60 -8.81
C ALA A 104 7.49 -8.84 -10.15
N ASN A 105 6.95 -7.61 -10.16
CA ASN A 105 6.89 -6.76 -11.33
C ASN A 105 8.27 -6.31 -11.80
N VAL A 106 9.18 -5.95 -10.89
CA VAL A 106 10.58 -5.60 -11.21
C VAL A 106 11.29 -6.79 -11.82
N TRP A 107 11.12 -7.99 -11.23
CA TRP A 107 11.67 -9.20 -11.76
C TRP A 107 11.14 -9.51 -13.17
N ALA A 108 9.82 -9.49 -13.38
CA ALA A 108 9.20 -9.70 -14.67
C ALA A 108 9.69 -8.67 -15.71
N SER A 109 9.74 -7.39 -15.35
CA SER A 109 10.24 -6.32 -16.21
C SER A 109 11.72 -6.53 -16.59
N SER A 110 12.55 -6.94 -15.64
CA SER A 110 13.97 -7.24 -15.89
C SER A 110 14.13 -8.45 -16.80
N PHE A 111 13.33 -9.50 -16.58
CA PHE A 111 13.29 -10.66 -17.43
C PHE A 111 12.98 -10.30 -18.89
N PHE A 112 11.93 -9.50 -19.13
CA PHE A 112 11.57 -9.08 -20.48
C PHE A 112 12.56 -8.09 -21.11
N ARG A 113 13.17 -7.22 -20.28
CA ARG A 113 14.12 -6.20 -20.79
C ARG A 113 15.45 -6.80 -21.18
N ASN A 114 15.98 -7.67 -20.32
CA ASN A 114 17.31 -8.22 -20.52
C ASN A 114 17.31 -9.44 -21.43
N SER A 115 16.12 -9.95 -21.82
CA SER A 115 15.98 -11.22 -22.54
C SER A 115 16.82 -12.33 -21.90
N GLU A 116 16.97 -12.26 -20.57
CA GLU A 116 17.59 -13.34 -19.82
C GLU A 116 16.62 -14.51 -19.84
N PHE A 117 16.69 -15.27 -20.92
CA PHE A 117 16.21 -16.64 -20.90
C PHE A 117 16.75 -17.32 -19.65
N PRO A 118 15.95 -18.21 -19.01
CA PRO A 118 16.46 -19.05 -17.95
C PRO A 118 17.84 -19.54 -18.36
N ALA A 119 18.80 -19.50 -17.45
CA ALA A 119 20.22 -19.69 -17.74
C ALA A 119 20.43 -20.72 -18.86
N ILE A 120 20.75 -20.23 -20.04
CA ILE A 120 21.03 -21.11 -21.17
C ILE A 120 22.48 -21.52 -21.05
N VAL A 121 22.68 -22.80 -20.92
CA VAL A 121 24.02 -23.39 -20.93
C VAL A 121 24.29 -23.92 -22.32
N LEU A 122 25.36 -23.42 -22.94
CA LEU A 122 25.89 -23.96 -24.19
C LEU A 122 26.91 -25.07 -23.83
N LEU A 123 26.52 -26.31 -24.08
CA LEU A 123 27.38 -27.48 -23.89
C LEU A 123 28.11 -27.79 -25.20
N SER A 124 29.41 -27.95 -25.14
CA SER A 124 30.23 -28.42 -26.26
C SER A 124 30.84 -29.76 -25.93
N ASP A 125 30.74 -30.70 -26.85
CA ASP A 125 31.37 -32.02 -26.74
C ASP A 125 32.88 -31.97 -27.07
N THR A 126 33.39 -30.82 -27.54
CA THR A 126 34.80 -30.59 -27.85
C THR A 126 35.40 -29.46 -27.03
N MET A 127 36.69 -29.55 -26.67
CA MET A 127 37.41 -28.46 -26.02
C MET A 127 37.48 -27.24 -26.96
N MET A 128 36.95 -26.10 -26.47
CA MET A 128 37.02 -24.82 -27.16
C MET A 128 38.15 -23.96 -26.60
N THR A 129 38.81 -23.22 -27.48
CA THR A 129 39.76 -22.17 -27.07
C THR A 129 39.01 -20.98 -26.47
N GLU A 130 39.71 -20.13 -25.70
CA GLU A 130 39.11 -18.91 -25.09
C GLU A 130 38.52 -17.97 -26.16
N ASP A 131 39.17 -17.83 -27.29
CA ASP A 131 38.68 -17.01 -28.41
C ASP A 131 37.37 -17.54 -28.98
N GLN A 132 37.27 -18.85 -29.17
CA GLN A 132 36.05 -19.51 -29.65
C GLN A 132 34.90 -19.37 -28.65
N ARG A 133 35.17 -19.45 -27.35
CA ARG A 133 34.14 -19.21 -26.28
C ARG A 133 33.64 -17.78 -26.30
N THR A 134 34.55 -16.82 -26.45
CA THR A 134 34.24 -15.40 -26.47
C THR A 134 33.42 -15.04 -27.71
N GLU A 135 33.78 -15.59 -28.84
CA GLU A 135 33.06 -15.40 -30.11
C GLU A 135 31.64 -16.00 -30.02
N LEU A 136 31.50 -17.23 -29.56
CA LEU A 136 30.21 -17.91 -29.38
C LEU A 136 29.30 -17.15 -28.43
N LYS A 137 29.84 -16.70 -27.29
CA LYS A 137 29.11 -15.85 -26.33
C LYS A 137 28.67 -14.53 -26.96
N GLY A 138 29.53 -13.91 -27.74
CA GLY A 138 29.24 -12.67 -28.46
C GLY A 138 28.15 -12.83 -29.53
N GLN A 139 28.18 -13.94 -30.25
CA GLN A 139 27.15 -14.28 -31.25
C GLN A 139 25.81 -14.58 -30.58
N PHE A 140 25.82 -15.37 -29.50
CA PHE A 140 24.63 -15.68 -28.73
C PHE A 140 23.98 -14.42 -28.16
N ASN A 141 24.75 -13.54 -27.49
CA ASN A 141 24.26 -12.29 -26.93
C ASN A 141 23.65 -11.37 -28.00
N ARG A 142 24.27 -11.26 -29.16
CA ARG A 142 23.74 -10.46 -30.30
C ARG A 142 22.41 -10.96 -30.84
N LEU A 143 22.19 -12.27 -30.82
CA LEU A 143 20.98 -12.90 -31.33
C LEU A 143 19.87 -13.04 -30.30
N ALA A 144 20.23 -13.24 -29.01
CA ALA A 144 19.30 -13.52 -27.95
C ALA A 144 18.81 -12.26 -27.22
N GLN A 145 19.50 -11.11 -27.32
CA GLN A 145 19.12 -9.91 -26.60
C GLN A 145 18.00 -9.11 -27.28
N GLY A 146 16.94 -8.79 -26.50
CA GLY A 146 15.84 -7.90 -26.85
C GLY A 146 14.55 -8.60 -27.29
N VAL A 147 13.42 -8.12 -26.79
CA VAL A 147 12.06 -8.65 -27.04
C VAL A 147 11.77 -8.82 -28.57
N LYS A 148 12.30 -7.92 -29.37
CA LYS A 148 12.12 -7.96 -30.84
C LYS A 148 12.87 -9.14 -31.54
N ARG A 149 13.81 -9.81 -30.87
CA ARG A 149 14.63 -10.88 -31.39
C ARG A 149 14.36 -12.24 -30.74
N ALA A 150 13.41 -12.33 -29.86
CA ALA A 150 13.08 -13.55 -29.11
C ALA A 150 12.67 -14.75 -29.98
N PHE A 151 12.35 -14.53 -31.26
CA PHE A 151 11.93 -15.58 -32.21
C PHE A 151 12.96 -15.84 -33.32
N ASN A 152 14.19 -15.33 -33.21
CA ASN A 152 15.21 -15.60 -34.21
C ASN A 152 15.77 -17.02 -34.05
N THR A 153 15.94 -17.71 -35.18
CA THR A 153 16.55 -19.04 -35.21
C THR A 153 18.04 -18.94 -34.96
N LEU A 154 18.52 -19.66 -33.95
CA LEU A 154 19.95 -19.78 -33.65
C LEU A 154 20.48 -21.05 -34.29
N ILE A 155 21.48 -20.93 -35.13
CA ILE A 155 22.18 -22.06 -35.75
C ILE A 155 23.49 -22.26 -35.00
N LEU A 156 23.64 -23.41 -34.34
CA LEU A 156 24.83 -23.78 -33.59
C LEU A 156 25.68 -24.75 -34.46
N HIS A 157 26.98 -24.52 -34.48
CA HIS A 157 27.93 -25.35 -35.20
C HIS A 157 28.64 -26.34 -34.27
N SER A 158 29.13 -27.45 -34.87
CA SER A 158 30.16 -28.32 -34.25
C SER A 158 29.83 -28.85 -32.85
N GLY A 159 28.74 -29.60 -32.72
CA GLY A 159 28.46 -30.34 -31.46
C GLY A 159 28.09 -29.48 -30.26
N VAL A 160 27.75 -28.19 -30.44
CA VAL A 160 27.24 -27.36 -29.38
C VAL A 160 25.76 -27.65 -29.17
N LYS A 161 25.42 -28.08 -27.95
CA LYS A 161 24.04 -28.33 -27.51
C LYS A 161 23.57 -27.19 -26.62
N LEU A 162 22.34 -26.75 -26.84
CA LEU A 162 21.71 -25.75 -26.03
C LEU A 162 20.87 -26.46 -24.94
N GLN A 163 21.21 -26.24 -23.69
CA GLN A 163 20.43 -26.75 -22.57
C GLN A 163 19.86 -25.57 -21.79
N VAL A 164 18.55 -25.52 -21.65
CA VAL A 164 17.87 -24.54 -20.80
C VAL A 164 17.89 -25.06 -19.37
N VAL A 165 18.58 -24.37 -18.48
CA VAL A 165 18.76 -24.74 -17.06
C VAL A 165 17.88 -23.85 -16.16
N GLY A 166 16.69 -23.52 -16.57
CA GLY A 166 15.78 -22.72 -15.78
C GLY A 166 14.35 -23.17 -15.93
N GLN A 167 13.52 -22.86 -14.96
CA GLN A 167 12.09 -23.12 -15.09
C GLN A 167 11.48 -22.14 -16.11
N PRO A 168 10.62 -22.60 -17.01
CA PRO A 168 9.87 -21.70 -17.90
C PRO A 168 9.04 -20.72 -17.09
N VAL A 169 8.91 -19.48 -17.57
CA VAL A 169 8.10 -18.42 -16.92
C VAL A 169 6.66 -18.87 -16.66
N LYS A 170 6.15 -19.81 -17.46
CA LYS A 170 4.84 -20.43 -17.26
C LYS A 170 4.69 -21.16 -15.92
N ASP A 171 5.77 -21.69 -15.39
CA ASP A 171 5.75 -22.49 -14.16
C ASP A 171 5.98 -21.63 -12.90
N MET A 172 6.12 -20.32 -13.05
CA MET A 172 6.40 -19.43 -11.93
C MET A 172 5.17 -18.95 -11.18
N ALA A 173 3.97 -19.47 -11.50
CA ALA A 173 2.71 -19.14 -10.80
C ALA A 173 2.51 -17.63 -10.52
N MET A 174 3.03 -16.77 -11.45
CA MET A 174 2.94 -15.31 -11.28
C MET A 174 1.51 -14.78 -11.22
N PRO A 175 0.55 -15.27 -12.02
CA PRO A 175 -0.85 -14.86 -11.90
C PRO A 175 -1.42 -15.19 -10.53
N GLU A 176 -1.20 -16.40 -10.02
CA GLU A 176 -1.66 -16.85 -8.71
C GLU A 176 -1.04 -16.03 -7.58
N LEU A 177 0.25 -15.69 -7.69
CA LEU A 177 0.92 -14.81 -6.74
C LEU A 177 0.28 -13.41 -6.72
N MET A 178 -0.01 -12.85 -7.89
CA MET A 178 -0.64 -11.52 -7.99
C MET A 178 -2.08 -11.54 -7.46
N ASP A 179 -2.82 -12.61 -7.68
CA ASP A 179 -4.17 -12.78 -7.12
C ASP A 179 -4.11 -12.89 -5.59
N GLN A 180 -3.18 -13.67 -5.05
CA GLN A 180 -2.97 -13.76 -3.60
C GLN A 180 -2.61 -12.40 -2.98
N VAL A 181 -1.70 -11.65 -3.60
CA VAL A 181 -1.31 -10.31 -3.14
C VAL A 181 -2.50 -9.35 -3.18
N ARG A 182 -3.32 -9.40 -4.25
CA ARG A 182 -4.54 -8.61 -4.35
C ARG A 182 -5.49 -8.93 -3.21
N GLY A 183 -5.74 -10.22 -2.93
CA GLY A 183 -6.59 -10.66 -1.82
C GLY A 183 -6.09 -10.16 -0.47
N GLN A 184 -4.78 -10.19 -0.22
CA GLN A 184 -4.18 -9.68 1.02
C GLN A 184 -4.37 -8.16 1.18
N ILE A 185 -4.16 -7.38 0.13
CA ILE A 185 -4.36 -5.92 0.15
C ILE A 185 -5.84 -5.58 0.35
N CYS A 186 -6.74 -6.26 -0.37
CA CYS A 186 -8.19 -6.09 -0.21
C CYS A 186 -8.64 -6.39 1.21
N SER A 187 -8.16 -7.50 1.77
CA SER A 187 -8.47 -7.91 3.15
C SER A 187 -7.99 -6.89 4.18
N ALA A 188 -6.77 -6.35 4.03
CA ALA A 188 -6.23 -5.32 4.91
C ALA A 188 -7.06 -4.03 4.89
N CYS A 189 -7.66 -3.69 3.73
CA CYS A 189 -8.50 -2.51 3.56
C CYS A 189 -10.00 -2.76 3.82
N GLY A 190 -10.40 -3.99 4.12
CA GLY A 190 -11.82 -4.36 4.30
C GLY A 190 -12.64 -4.25 3.01
N VAL A 191 -12.01 -4.43 1.84
CA VAL A 191 -12.67 -4.36 0.53
C VAL A 191 -12.82 -5.78 -0.02
N PRO A 192 -14.03 -6.21 -0.45
CA PRO A 192 -14.19 -7.50 -1.10
C PRO A 192 -13.39 -7.58 -2.41
N GLU A 193 -12.59 -8.62 -2.59
CA GLU A 193 -11.74 -8.81 -3.78
C GLU A 193 -12.53 -8.82 -5.09
N THR A 194 -13.76 -9.33 -5.03
CA THR A 194 -14.68 -9.40 -6.18
C THR A 194 -15.06 -8.03 -6.74
N MET A 195 -14.88 -6.94 -6.01
CA MET A 195 -15.06 -5.59 -6.52
C MET A 195 -13.95 -5.16 -7.50
N LEU A 196 -12.81 -5.83 -7.46
CA LEU A 196 -11.65 -5.57 -8.32
C LEU A 196 -11.47 -6.63 -9.41
N SER A 197 -12.28 -7.69 -9.40
CA SER A 197 -12.24 -8.75 -10.41
C SER A 197 -13.40 -8.62 -11.39
N ASP A 198 -13.15 -8.86 -12.67
CA ASP A 198 -14.17 -8.84 -13.73
C ASP A 198 -15.13 -10.07 -13.66
N ALA A 199 -14.89 -11.00 -12.73
CA ALA A 199 -15.59 -12.28 -12.63
C ALA A 199 -16.94 -12.20 -11.88
N ALA A 200 -17.32 -11.04 -11.34
CA ALA A 200 -18.56 -10.91 -10.58
C ALA A 200 -19.78 -10.83 -11.50
N SER A 201 -20.77 -11.72 -11.28
CA SER A 201 -22.09 -11.55 -11.88
C SER A 201 -22.77 -10.28 -11.35
N TYR A 202 -23.73 -9.72 -12.08
CA TYR A 202 -24.44 -8.49 -11.67
C TYR A 202 -25.10 -8.64 -10.28
N ALA A 203 -25.66 -9.81 -9.97
CA ALA A 203 -26.27 -10.09 -8.67
C ALA A 203 -25.24 -10.06 -7.55
N THR A 204 -24.12 -10.75 -7.73
CA THR A 204 -23.00 -10.79 -6.79
C THR A 204 -22.38 -9.42 -6.58
N ALA A 205 -22.24 -8.62 -7.64
CA ALA A 205 -21.73 -7.25 -7.54
C ALA A 205 -22.63 -6.33 -6.70
N LYS A 206 -23.95 -6.52 -6.75
CA LYS A 206 -24.91 -5.77 -5.91
C LYS A 206 -24.78 -6.15 -4.44
N GLU A 207 -24.69 -7.44 -4.14
CA GLU A 207 -24.51 -7.92 -2.77
C GLU A 207 -23.18 -7.42 -2.17
N HIS A 208 -22.10 -7.48 -2.93
CA HIS A 208 -20.78 -6.98 -2.46
C HIS A 208 -20.76 -5.47 -2.26
N LYS A 209 -21.49 -4.69 -3.08
CA LYS A 209 -21.67 -3.24 -2.83
C LYS A 209 -22.42 -2.95 -1.54
N GLN A 210 -23.41 -3.78 -1.20
CA GLN A 210 -24.10 -3.64 0.07
C GLN A 210 -23.21 -4.07 1.24
N SER A 211 -22.51 -5.18 1.13
CA SER A 211 -21.57 -5.66 2.15
C SER A 211 -20.50 -4.62 2.48
N ILE A 212 -19.83 -4.03 1.48
CA ILE A 212 -18.81 -3.00 1.75
C ILE A 212 -19.38 -1.80 2.51
N VAL A 213 -20.60 -1.38 2.17
CA VAL A 213 -21.25 -0.26 2.86
C VAL A 213 -21.58 -0.62 4.30
N LEU A 214 -22.15 -1.80 4.54
CA LEU A 214 -22.61 -2.23 5.86
C LEU A 214 -21.46 -2.70 6.76
N ASP A 215 -20.49 -3.43 6.20
CA ASP A 215 -19.46 -4.12 6.96
C ASP A 215 -18.16 -3.30 7.12
N THR A 216 -17.92 -2.34 6.20
CA THR A 216 -16.69 -1.53 6.23
C THR A 216 -17.00 -0.04 6.41
N VAL A 217 -17.78 0.56 5.50
CA VAL A 217 -17.95 2.02 5.48
C VAL A 217 -18.77 2.53 6.67
N LEU A 218 -19.90 1.90 6.96
CA LEU A 218 -20.79 2.35 8.03
C LEU A 218 -20.15 2.24 9.43
N PRO A 219 -19.48 1.14 9.81
CA PRO A 219 -18.75 1.06 11.08
C PRO A 219 -17.65 2.13 11.20
N GLN A 220 -16.91 2.41 10.13
CA GLN A 220 -15.90 3.48 10.11
C GLN A 220 -16.54 4.86 10.29
N CYS A 221 -17.64 5.15 9.59
CA CYS A 221 -18.38 6.39 9.76
C CYS A 221 -18.89 6.56 11.20
N GLN A 222 -19.43 5.50 11.80
CA GLN A 222 -19.89 5.52 13.19
C GLN A 222 -18.72 5.79 14.14
N TRP A 223 -17.61 5.11 13.96
CA TRP A 223 -16.41 5.33 14.78
C TRP A 223 -15.91 6.78 14.70
N HIS A 224 -15.86 7.38 13.49
CA HIS A 224 -15.54 8.81 13.34
C HIS A 224 -16.53 9.71 14.10
N ALA A 225 -17.84 9.43 13.95
CA ALA A 225 -18.87 10.20 14.64
C ALA A 225 -18.71 10.13 16.18
N ASP A 226 -18.50 8.94 16.72
CA ASP A 226 -18.32 8.73 18.15
C ASP A 226 -17.14 9.53 18.70
N ARG A 227 -15.99 9.52 18.01
CA ARG A 227 -14.81 10.28 18.40
C ARG A 227 -15.01 11.80 18.33
N TRP A 228 -15.74 12.27 17.33
CA TRP A 228 -16.06 13.69 17.18
C TRP A 228 -17.11 14.13 18.21
N ASN A 229 -18.08 13.29 18.50
CA ASN A 229 -19.07 13.55 19.54
C ASN A 229 -18.40 13.59 20.91
N GLU A 230 -17.55 12.62 21.24
CA GLU A 230 -16.84 12.56 22.50
C GLU A 230 -15.95 13.80 22.75
N GLN A 231 -15.12 14.16 21.76
CA GLN A 231 -14.06 15.14 21.97
C GLN A 231 -14.42 16.57 21.58
N TRP A 232 -15.54 16.79 20.89
CA TRP A 232 -15.89 18.12 20.39
C TRP A 232 -17.37 18.47 20.54
N LEU A 233 -18.29 17.69 19.99
CA LEU A 233 -19.71 18.05 19.86
C LEU A 233 -20.50 17.81 21.14
N GLY A 234 -20.20 16.75 21.89
CA GLY A 234 -20.88 16.41 23.13
C GLY A 234 -20.88 17.55 24.18
N PRO A 235 -19.71 18.20 24.41
CA PRO A 235 -19.66 19.38 25.31
C PRO A 235 -20.54 20.55 24.85
N MET A 236 -20.96 20.60 23.58
CA MET A 236 -21.85 21.62 23.02
C MET A 236 -23.33 21.17 22.98
N ASN A 237 -23.66 19.98 23.49
CA ASN A 237 -24.97 19.33 23.35
C ASN A 237 -25.36 19.10 21.86
N LEU A 238 -24.39 18.88 20.99
CA LEU A 238 -24.56 18.55 19.58
C LEU A 238 -24.13 17.11 19.33
N GLU A 239 -24.71 16.49 18.31
CA GLU A 239 -24.39 15.12 17.93
C GLU A 239 -24.29 14.98 16.42
N LEU A 240 -23.23 14.35 15.94
CA LEU A 240 -23.07 13.91 14.56
C LEU A 240 -23.56 12.47 14.44
N ARG A 241 -24.45 12.22 13.50
CA ARG A 241 -24.95 10.87 13.15
C ARG A 241 -24.86 10.64 11.67
N PHE A 242 -24.35 9.49 11.28
CA PHE A 242 -24.46 9.00 9.91
C PHE A 242 -25.74 8.18 9.76
N ARG A 243 -26.49 8.47 8.71
CA ARG A 243 -27.68 7.68 8.34
C ARG A 243 -27.30 6.87 7.09
N PRO A 244 -27.52 5.54 7.10
CA PRO A 244 -27.30 4.67 5.96
C PRO A 244 -28.19 5.01 4.77
#